data_ed15f513f5d420b426d813db88890340
#
_entry.id   ed15f513f5d420b426d813db88890340
#
_cell.length_a   1.000
_cell.length_b   1.000
_cell.length_c   1.000
_cell.angle_alpha   90.00
_cell.angle_beta   90.00
_cell.angle_gamma   90.00
#
_symmetry.space_group_name_H-M   'P 1'
#
loop_
_entity.id
_entity.type
_entity.pdbx_description
1 polymer ?
#
loop_
_entity_poly.entity_id
_entity_poly.type
_entity_poly.pdbx_seq_one_letter_code
_entity_poly.pdbx_strand_id
1 'polypeptide(L)'
;LYVGDDFCFGKNRGGNFDTLVQSGLVHGFEVENLHTIADEEGRFSSTRIRQHLSEGDFAGAEVCLGRAYRMCGRVAHGHKQGRSIGYPTINIELKRNKSPLMGVYAVRVYGLTEDGSALNGAASIGNRPVVENDDHYLLEVFIFDFDREIYGEHVQVEFVSFIRPEMDFESFQALKSRIDEDARKALEILSV
;
A
#
# COMPACT_ATOMS: atom_id res chain seq x y z
N LEU A 1 24.06 -2.19 17.51
CA LEU A 1 22.99 -1.26 17.17
C LEU A 1 23.25 -0.64 15.81
N TYR A 2 22.21 -0.63 14.94
CA TYR A 2 22.25 0.08 13.66
C TYR A 2 21.35 1.32 13.77
N VAL A 3 21.89 2.50 13.51
CA VAL A 3 21.13 3.78 13.56
C VAL A 3 21.50 4.66 12.37
N GLY A 4 20.55 5.48 11.91
CA GLY A 4 20.82 6.46 10.86
C GLY A 4 21.73 7.61 11.35
N ASP A 5 22.35 8.30 10.43
CA ASP A 5 23.24 9.46 10.69
C ASP A 5 22.53 10.65 11.33
N ASP A 6 21.21 10.75 11.19
CA ASP A 6 20.36 11.78 11.81
C ASP A 6 19.63 11.29 13.09
N PHE A 7 20.01 10.12 13.61
CA PHE A 7 19.37 9.54 14.78
C PHE A 7 19.61 10.39 16.03
N CYS A 8 18.52 10.74 16.71
CA CYS A 8 18.55 11.44 17.97
C CYS A 8 17.56 10.81 18.95
N PHE A 9 17.90 10.81 20.24
CA PHE A 9 17.09 10.20 21.29
C PHE A 9 17.14 10.99 22.61
N GLY A 10 16.32 10.56 23.57
CA GLY A 10 16.27 11.16 24.90
C GLY A 10 15.53 12.50 24.97
N LYS A 11 15.50 13.10 26.17
CA LYS A 11 14.83 14.36 26.41
C LYS A 11 15.47 15.46 25.59
N ASN A 12 14.66 16.24 24.88
CA ASN A 12 15.09 17.33 23.98
C ASN A 12 16.05 16.89 22.86
N ARG A 13 16.02 15.61 22.45
CA ARG A 13 16.94 15.06 21.42
C ARG A 13 18.43 15.22 21.81
N GLY A 14 18.72 15.20 23.11
CA GLY A 14 20.09 15.45 23.62
C GLY A 14 21.08 14.30 23.36
N GLY A 15 20.61 13.10 23.02
CA GLY A 15 21.44 11.98 22.61
C GLY A 15 21.53 11.89 21.06
N ASN A 16 22.68 11.50 20.55
CA ASN A 16 22.98 11.33 19.13
C ASN A 16 23.82 10.07 18.91
N PHE A 17 24.31 9.87 17.68
CA PHE A 17 25.18 8.75 17.30
C PHE A 17 26.43 8.65 18.21
N ASP A 18 27.15 9.77 18.42
CA ASP A 18 28.35 9.77 19.25
C ASP A 18 28.06 9.38 20.71
N THR A 19 26.92 9.83 21.25
CA THR A 19 26.47 9.46 22.59
C THR A 19 26.25 7.94 22.69
N LEU A 20 25.70 7.30 21.64
CA LEU A 20 25.54 5.83 21.60
C LEU A 20 26.87 5.11 21.53
N VAL A 21 27.80 5.59 20.69
CA VAL A 21 29.15 5.02 20.56
C VAL A 21 29.86 5.04 21.92
N GLN A 22 29.86 6.17 22.63
CA GLN A 22 30.46 6.28 23.95
C GLN A 22 29.78 5.34 24.98
N SER A 23 28.45 5.24 24.93
CA SER A 23 27.71 4.33 25.78
C SER A 23 28.04 2.85 25.45
N GLY A 24 28.23 2.54 24.17
CA GLY A 24 28.63 1.22 23.69
C GLY A 24 29.97 0.76 24.26
N LEU A 25 30.95 1.67 24.30
CA LEU A 25 32.28 1.39 24.91
C LEU A 25 32.17 1.04 26.40
N VAL A 26 31.22 1.66 27.12
CA VAL A 26 31.02 1.42 28.56
C VAL A 26 30.21 0.16 28.82
N HIS A 27 29.19 -0.10 28.00
CA HIS A 27 28.19 -1.15 28.23
C HIS A 27 28.37 -2.40 27.34
N GLY A 28 29.41 -2.45 26.51
CA GLY A 28 29.76 -3.64 25.74
C GLY A 28 28.84 -3.92 24.53
N PHE A 29 28.38 -2.88 23.84
CA PHE A 29 27.66 -3.01 22.57
C PHE A 29 28.30 -2.15 21.47
N GLU A 30 28.19 -2.63 20.23
CA GLU A 30 28.68 -1.93 19.04
C GLU A 30 27.56 -1.06 18.43
N VAL A 31 27.95 0.07 17.84
CA VAL A 31 27.06 1.00 17.14
C VAL A 31 27.59 1.22 15.73
N GLU A 32 26.77 0.90 14.73
CA GLU A 32 27.09 1.14 13.33
C GLU A 32 26.14 2.18 12.73
N ASN A 33 26.68 3.01 11.86
CA ASN A 33 25.93 4.03 11.15
C ASN A 33 25.38 3.47 9.85
N LEU A 34 24.06 3.57 9.66
CA LEU A 34 23.42 3.38 8.36
C LEU A 34 23.55 4.68 7.57
N HIS A 35 24.53 4.73 6.67
CA HIS A 35 24.74 5.90 5.82
C HIS A 35 23.47 6.25 5.02
N THR A 36 23.22 7.55 4.91
CA THR A 36 22.14 8.06 4.07
C THR A 36 22.36 7.62 2.62
N ILE A 37 21.36 6.96 2.04
CA ILE A 37 21.30 6.65 0.62
C ILE A 37 20.53 7.77 -0.08
N ALA A 38 21.08 8.28 -1.16
CA ALA A 38 20.50 9.38 -1.94
C ALA A 38 20.76 9.16 -3.44
N ASP A 39 19.96 9.81 -4.27
CA ASP A 39 20.15 9.98 -5.71
C ASP A 39 20.26 11.48 -6.06
N GLU A 40 20.16 11.83 -7.36
CA GLU A 40 20.22 13.20 -7.83
C GLU A 40 19.07 14.09 -7.31
N GLU A 41 17.93 13.47 -6.95
CA GLU A 41 16.75 14.15 -6.39
C GLU A 41 16.83 14.31 -4.86
N GLY A 42 17.84 13.70 -4.23
CA GLY A 42 18.09 13.80 -2.80
C GLY A 42 17.95 12.50 -2.03
N ARG A 43 17.84 12.60 -0.70
CA ARG A 43 17.80 11.47 0.22
C ARG A 43 16.55 10.59 -0.01
N PHE A 44 16.73 9.27 -0.02
CA PHE A 44 15.63 8.32 0.08
C PHE A 44 15.01 8.37 1.48
N SER A 45 13.72 8.66 1.54
CA SER A 45 13.02 8.84 2.80
C SER A 45 11.55 8.41 2.71
N SER A 46 10.96 8.06 3.85
CA SER A 46 9.53 7.77 3.91
C SER A 46 8.64 8.94 3.45
N THR A 47 9.11 10.17 3.57
CA THR A 47 8.39 11.36 3.10
C THR A 47 8.36 11.39 1.58
N ARG A 48 9.51 11.22 0.93
CA ARG A 48 9.61 11.17 -0.54
C ARG A 48 8.80 10.00 -1.12
N ILE A 49 8.89 8.81 -0.52
CA ILE A 49 8.07 7.65 -0.94
C ILE A 49 6.57 7.98 -0.86
N ARG A 50 6.11 8.57 0.25
CA ARG A 50 4.68 8.95 0.38
C ARG A 50 4.26 10.00 -0.62
N GLN A 51 5.14 10.93 -0.98
CA GLN A 51 4.89 11.93 -2.01
C GLN A 51 4.67 11.25 -3.37
N HIS A 52 5.63 10.43 -3.86
CA HIS A 52 5.47 9.68 -5.11
C HIS A 52 4.16 8.88 -5.12
N LEU A 53 3.86 8.17 -4.03
CA LEU A 53 2.62 7.39 -3.92
C LEU A 53 1.37 8.27 -4.01
N SER A 54 1.35 9.44 -3.37
CA SER A 54 0.20 10.36 -3.39
C SER A 54 0.00 11.01 -4.76
N GLU A 55 1.04 11.10 -5.56
CA GLU A 55 1.03 11.61 -6.94
C GLU A 55 0.75 10.48 -7.97
N GLY A 56 0.65 9.23 -7.52
CA GLY A 56 0.47 8.05 -8.39
C GLY A 56 1.73 7.64 -9.15
N ASP A 57 2.89 8.17 -8.75
CA ASP A 57 4.19 7.83 -9.31
C ASP A 57 4.76 6.57 -8.62
N PHE A 58 4.31 5.41 -9.09
CA PHE A 58 4.77 4.13 -8.56
C PHE A 58 6.21 3.82 -8.97
N ALA A 59 6.68 4.32 -10.11
CA ALA A 59 8.05 4.13 -10.57
C ALA A 59 9.04 4.88 -9.65
N GLY A 60 8.77 6.15 -9.33
CA GLY A 60 9.58 6.92 -8.38
C GLY A 60 9.55 6.31 -6.96
N ALA A 61 8.40 5.81 -6.53
CA ALA A 61 8.29 5.08 -5.26
C ALA A 61 9.14 3.80 -5.26
N GLU A 62 9.15 3.05 -6.37
CA GLU A 62 9.95 1.83 -6.53
C GLU A 62 11.45 2.11 -6.48
N VAL A 63 11.93 3.17 -7.13
CA VAL A 63 13.33 3.62 -7.03
C VAL A 63 13.73 3.86 -5.58
N CYS A 64 12.90 4.57 -4.82
CA CYS A 64 13.16 4.84 -3.40
C CYS A 64 13.08 3.58 -2.51
N LEU A 65 12.24 2.60 -2.86
CA LEU A 65 12.00 1.39 -2.07
C LEU A 65 12.93 0.22 -2.45
N GLY A 66 13.53 0.25 -3.65
CA GLY A 66 14.23 -0.88 -4.25
C GLY A 66 13.31 -2.05 -4.65
N ARG A 67 12.00 -1.84 -4.66
CA ARG A 67 10.97 -2.82 -5.05
C ARG A 67 9.64 -2.15 -5.34
N ALA A 68 8.77 -2.80 -6.09
CA ALA A 68 7.40 -2.35 -6.31
C ALA A 68 6.64 -2.15 -4.98
N TYR A 69 5.80 -1.13 -4.93
CA TYR A 69 5.00 -0.85 -3.73
C TYR A 69 3.86 -1.84 -3.58
N ARG A 70 3.80 -2.50 -2.43
CA ARG A 70 2.77 -3.50 -2.11
C ARG A 70 2.13 -3.23 -0.76
N MET A 71 0.83 -3.51 -0.68
CA MET A 71 0.10 -3.64 0.57
C MET A 71 -0.22 -5.11 0.82
N CYS A 72 -0.05 -5.56 2.05
CA CYS A 72 -0.24 -6.95 2.45
C CYS A 72 -1.30 -7.04 3.54
N GLY A 73 -2.09 -8.10 3.52
CA GLY A 73 -3.07 -8.35 4.57
C GLY A 73 -3.80 -9.67 4.38
N ARG A 74 -4.64 -9.99 5.37
CA ARG A 74 -5.54 -11.15 5.29
C ARG A 74 -6.87 -10.72 4.67
N VAL A 75 -7.41 -11.59 3.82
CA VAL A 75 -8.73 -11.40 3.22
C VAL A 75 -9.80 -11.52 4.31
N ALA A 76 -10.53 -10.44 4.54
CA ALA A 76 -11.61 -10.34 5.51
C ALA A 76 -12.97 -10.55 4.85
N HIS A 77 -13.97 -10.88 5.68
CA HIS A 77 -15.35 -10.88 5.23
C HIS A 77 -15.85 -9.45 5.02
N GLY A 78 -16.33 -9.13 3.83
CA GLY A 78 -16.92 -7.84 3.49
C GLY A 78 -18.45 -7.89 3.35
N HIS A 79 -19.07 -6.77 3.04
CA HIS A 79 -20.53 -6.64 2.87
C HIS A 79 -21.08 -7.33 1.61
N LYS A 80 -20.24 -7.95 0.77
CA LYS A 80 -20.59 -8.72 -0.45
C LYS A 80 -21.40 -7.91 -1.49
N GLN A 81 -21.38 -6.58 -1.43
CA GLN A 81 -22.14 -5.73 -2.37
C GLN A 81 -21.64 -5.87 -3.81
N GLY A 82 -20.34 -6.00 -4.02
CA GLY A 82 -19.74 -6.22 -5.35
C GLY A 82 -20.24 -7.49 -6.03
N ARG A 83 -20.53 -8.56 -5.26
CA ARG A 83 -21.04 -9.84 -5.81
C ARG A 83 -22.40 -9.67 -6.50
N SER A 84 -23.28 -8.79 -5.99
CA SER A 84 -24.62 -8.55 -6.58
C SER A 84 -24.56 -7.83 -7.93
N ILE A 85 -23.45 -7.18 -8.26
CA ILE A 85 -23.23 -6.44 -9.52
C ILE A 85 -22.26 -7.16 -10.48
N GLY A 86 -21.83 -8.38 -10.13
CA GLY A 86 -20.91 -9.17 -10.96
C GLY A 86 -19.43 -8.89 -10.72
N TYR A 87 -19.08 -8.11 -9.68
CA TYR A 87 -17.71 -7.76 -9.29
C TYR A 87 -17.40 -8.22 -7.87
N PRO A 88 -17.22 -9.54 -7.63
CA PRO A 88 -16.86 -10.03 -6.32
C PRO A 88 -15.50 -9.50 -5.90
N THR A 89 -15.44 -8.72 -4.83
CA THR A 89 -14.21 -8.16 -4.28
C THR A 89 -13.74 -8.92 -3.05
N ILE A 90 -12.44 -9.05 -2.90
CA ILE A 90 -11.81 -9.37 -1.62
C ILE A 90 -11.60 -8.07 -0.83
N ASN A 91 -11.70 -8.16 0.49
CA ASN A 91 -11.56 -7.05 1.40
C ASN A 91 -10.32 -7.23 2.25
N ILE A 92 -9.47 -6.22 2.34
CA ILE A 92 -8.27 -6.21 3.16
C ILE A 92 -8.34 -4.99 4.07
N GLU A 93 -8.46 -5.23 5.38
CA GLU A 93 -8.45 -4.17 6.37
C GLU A 93 -7.03 -3.60 6.50
N LEU A 94 -6.87 -2.33 6.19
CA LEU A 94 -5.61 -1.63 6.36
C LEU A 94 -5.56 -1.09 7.80
N LYS A 95 -4.88 -1.83 8.69
CA LYS A 95 -4.70 -1.42 10.09
C LYS A 95 -3.73 -0.23 10.20
N ARG A 96 -4.12 0.93 9.68
CA ARG A 96 -3.33 2.16 9.67
C ARG A 96 -4.23 3.39 9.72
N ASN A 97 -3.78 4.42 10.40
CA ASN A 97 -4.54 5.67 10.59
C ASN A 97 -4.48 6.59 9.36
N LYS A 98 -3.58 6.34 8.41
CA LYS A 98 -3.47 7.10 7.15
C LYS A 98 -2.98 6.20 6.03
N SER A 99 -3.56 6.34 4.86
CA SER A 99 -3.08 5.71 3.63
C SER A 99 -2.48 6.76 2.70
N PRO A 100 -1.30 6.54 2.10
CA PRO A 100 -0.77 7.42 1.06
C PRO A 100 -1.53 7.28 -0.26
N LEU A 101 -2.33 6.21 -0.41
CA LEU A 101 -3.13 5.94 -1.61
C LEU A 101 -4.61 6.10 -1.28
N MET A 102 -5.34 6.77 -2.19
CA MET A 102 -6.79 6.91 -2.19
C MET A 102 -7.29 6.88 -3.63
N GLY A 103 -8.36 6.14 -3.89
CA GLY A 103 -8.94 6.01 -5.23
C GLY A 103 -8.84 4.61 -5.82
N VAL A 104 -8.92 4.51 -7.15
CA VAL A 104 -8.97 3.26 -7.92
C VAL A 104 -7.67 3.05 -8.68
N TYR A 105 -7.19 1.81 -8.70
CA TYR A 105 -5.87 1.43 -9.20
C TYR A 105 -5.92 0.13 -10.00
N ALA A 106 -5.05 0.01 -11.01
CA ALA A 106 -4.67 -1.27 -11.61
C ALA A 106 -3.66 -1.96 -10.70
N VAL A 107 -3.88 -3.23 -10.37
CA VAL A 107 -3.08 -3.97 -9.38
C VAL A 107 -2.74 -5.39 -9.84
N ARG A 108 -1.68 -5.94 -9.26
CA ARG A 108 -1.34 -7.36 -9.31
C ARG A 108 -1.45 -7.97 -7.92
N VAL A 109 -2.08 -9.13 -7.81
CA VAL A 109 -2.31 -9.84 -6.54
C VAL A 109 -1.47 -11.10 -6.50
N TYR A 110 -0.66 -11.24 -5.45
CA TYR A 110 0.22 -12.39 -5.22
C TYR A 110 -0.25 -13.19 -4.01
N GLY A 111 0.18 -14.46 -3.95
CA GLY A 111 -0.08 -15.37 -2.84
C GLY A 111 -1.29 -16.27 -3.05
N LEU A 112 -1.86 -16.32 -4.25
CA LEU A 112 -3.05 -17.11 -4.58
C LEU A 112 -2.80 -18.23 -5.60
N THR A 113 -1.63 -18.26 -6.21
CA THR A 113 -1.18 -19.23 -7.22
C THR A 113 -0.07 -20.12 -6.64
N GLU A 114 0.01 -21.37 -7.05
CA GLU A 114 1.03 -22.32 -6.59
C GLU A 114 2.43 -21.99 -7.13
N ASP A 115 2.49 -21.42 -8.34
CA ASP A 115 3.73 -21.03 -9.01
C ASP A 115 4.24 -19.64 -8.60
N GLY A 116 3.51 -18.93 -7.72
CA GLY A 116 3.85 -17.58 -7.28
C GLY A 116 3.57 -16.48 -8.30
N SER A 117 2.91 -16.80 -9.43
CA SER A 117 2.50 -15.81 -10.42
C SER A 117 1.47 -14.83 -9.84
N ALA A 118 1.42 -13.62 -10.43
CA ALA A 118 0.44 -12.62 -10.05
C ALA A 118 -0.89 -12.82 -10.81
N LEU A 119 -1.98 -12.50 -10.14
CA LEU A 119 -3.29 -12.32 -10.78
C LEU A 119 -3.57 -10.83 -10.97
N ASN A 120 -4.08 -10.47 -12.14
CA ASN A 120 -4.43 -9.10 -12.46
C ASN A 120 -5.75 -8.69 -11.79
N GLY A 121 -5.88 -7.40 -11.43
CA GLY A 121 -7.09 -6.90 -10.78
C GLY A 121 -7.23 -5.39 -10.81
N ALA A 122 -8.37 -4.91 -10.35
CA ALA A 122 -8.64 -3.52 -10.03
C ALA A 122 -8.91 -3.38 -8.54
N ALA A 123 -8.35 -2.36 -7.92
CA ALA A 123 -8.50 -2.12 -6.49
C ALA A 123 -9.02 -0.72 -6.20
N SER A 124 -9.83 -0.59 -5.15
CA SER A 124 -10.17 0.71 -4.56
C SER A 124 -9.64 0.80 -3.13
N ILE A 125 -9.14 1.98 -2.77
CA ILE A 125 -8.82 2.34 -1.40
C ILE A 125 -9.67 3.52 -1.01
N GLY A 126 -10.54 3.31 -0.01
CA GLY A 126 -11.42 4.33 0.53
C GLY A 126 -11.39 4.37 2.05
N ASN A 127 -11.83 5.51 2.58
CA ASN A 127 -12.09 5.67 4.01
C ASN A 127 -13.55 5.28 4.28
N ARG A 128 -13.77 4.34 5.19
CA ARG A 128 -15.12 4.05 5.71
C ARG A 128 -15.24 4.63 7.11
N PRO A 129 -16.03 5.69 7.29
CA PRO A 129 -16.31 6.20 8.63
C PRO A 129 -17.05 5.13 9.42
N VAL A 130 -16.41 4.62 10.47
CA VAL A 130 -17.05 3.77 11.49
C VAL A 130 -17.57 4.67 12.60
N VAL A 131 -18.71 4.32 13.20
CA VAL A 131 -19.47 5.12 14.19
C VAL A 131 -18.66 5.46 15.45
N GLU A 132 -17.48 4.88 15.65
CA GLU A 132 -16.57 5.11 16.77
C GLU A 132 -15.22 5.64 16.30
N ASN A 133 -15.13 6.90 15.94
CA ASN A 133 -13.92 7.75 15.85
C ASN A 133 -12.61 7.15 15.29
N ASP A 134 -12.64 6.06 14.55
CA ASP A 134 -11.45 5.44 13.96
C ASP A 134 -11.61 5.37 12.43
N ASP A 135 -10.80 6.14 11.72
CA ASP A 135 -10.75 6.11 10.25
C ASP A 135 -10.18 4.76 9.80
N HIS A 136 -11.04 3.85 9.37
CA HIS A 136 -10.60 2.57 8.81
C HIS A 136 -10.47 2.66 7.29
N TYR A 137 -9.25 2.50 6.82
CA TYR A 137 -8.99 2.34 5.39
C TYR A 137 -9.25 0.91 4.97
N LEU A 138 -10.07 0.75 3.95
CA LEU A 138 -10.39 -0.53 3.35
C LEU A 138 -9.79 -0.60 1.94
N LEU A 139 -9.10 -1.69 1.66
CA LEU A 139 -8.63 -2.05 0.33
C LEU A 139 -9.57 -3.13 -0.20
N GLU A 140 -10.37 -2.80 -1.20
CA GLU A 140 -11.24 -3.71 -1.93
C GLU A 140 -10.59 -4.05 -3.27
N VAL A 141 -10.44 -5.34 -3.59
CA VAL A 141 -9.79 -5.77 -4.83
C VAL A 141 -10.70 -6.73 -5.58
N PHE A 142 -11.03 -6.38 -6.81
CA PHE A 142 -11.61 -7.28 -7.80
C PHE A 142 -10.49 -7.94 -8.58
N ILE A 143 -10.37 -9.26 -8.49
CA ILE A 143 -9.39 -10.07 -9.21
C ILE A 143 -10.04 -10.59 -10.47
N PHE A 144 -9.43 -10.36 -11.64
CA PHE A 144 -9.96 -10.80 -12.92
C PHE A 144 -9.87 -12.32 -13.07
N ASP A 145 -10.89 -12.93 -13.69
CA ASP A 145 -10.96 -14.36 -14.00
C ASP A 145 -10.74 -15.26 -12.77
N PHE A 146 -11.23 -14.81 -11.59
CA PHE A 146 -11.02 -15.49 -10.32
C PHE A 146 -12.33 -15.62 -9.55
N ASP A 147 -12.73 -16.86 -9.19
CA ASP A 147 -14.00 -17.18 -8.52
C ASP A 147 -13.85 -17.99 -7.21
N ARG A 148 -12.60 -18.24 -6.77
CA ARG A 148 -12.31 -19.02 -5.56
C ARG A 148 -12.58 -18.22 -4.28
N GLU A 149 -13.14 -18.84 -3.25
CA GLU A 149 -13.24 -18.27 -1.90
C GLU A 149 -11.89 -18.38 -1.16
N ILE A 150 -11.39 -17.23 -0.67
CA ILE A 150 -10.05 -17.12 -0.09
C ILE A 150 -10.04 -16.33 1.24
N TYR A 151 -11.15 -16.41 1.99
CA TYR A 151 -11.20 -15.77 3.31
C TYR A 151 -10.12 -16.30 4.25
N GLY A 152 -9.44 -15.38 4.93
CA GLY A 152 -8.34 -15.68 5.84
C GLY A 152 -6.99 -15.89 5.17
N GLU A 153 -6.92 -16.02 3.84
CA GLU A 153 -5.66 -16.11 3.12
C GLU A 153 -4.89 -14.79 3.18
N HIS A 154 -3.56 -14.88 3.16
CA HIS A 154 -2.69 -13.72 3.17
C HIS A 154 -2.28 -13.38 1.74
N VAL A 155 -2.60 -12.18 1.30
CA VAL A 155 -2.30 -11.70 -0.05
C VAL A 155 -1.39 -10.47 -0.02
N GLN A 156 -0.69 -10.24 -1.14
CA GLN A 156 0.05 -9.02 -1.41
C GLN A 156 -0.54 -8.36 -2.64
N VAL A 157 -0.90 -7.10 -2.53
CA VAL A 157 -1.46 -6.28 -3.61
C VAL A 157 -0.42 -5.26 -4.05
N GLU A 158 0.12 -5.43 -5.26
CA GLU A 158 1.05 -4.52 -5.91
C GLU A 158 0.28 -3.48 -6.70
N PHE A 159 0.59 -2.20 -6.47
CA PHE A 159 -0.03 -1.09 -7.16
C PHE A 159 0.79 -0.74 -8.41
N VAL A 160 0.16 -0.85 -9.58
CA VAL A 160 0.81 -0.65 -10.88
C VAL A 160 0.54 0.74 -11.43
N SER A 161 -0.72 1.19 -11.41
CA SER A 161 -1.10 2.49 -11.94
C SER A 161 -2.36 3.03 -11.29
N PHE A 162 -2.43 4.36 -11.15
CA PHE A 162 -3.62 5.08 -10.73
C PHE A 162 -4.62 5.18 -11.89
N ILE A 163 -5.90 4.93 -11.63
CA ILE A 163 -6.97 5.01 -12.63
C ILE A 163 -7.80 6.28 -12.42
N ARG A 164 -8.27 6.52 -11.20
CA ARG A 164 -9.08 7.69 -10.84
C ARG A 164 -9.22 7.87 -9.32
N PRO A 165 -9.61 9.08 -8.86
CA PRO A 165 -10.00 9.28 -7.47
C PRO A 165 -11.32 8.56 -7.14
N GLU A 166 -11.63 8.44 -5.86
CA GLU A 166 -12.98 8.06 -5.41
C GLU A 166 -14.01 9.09 -5.86
N MET A 167 -15.24 8.63 -6.05
CA MET A 167 -16.35 9.48 -6.43
C MET A 167 -17.67 8.88 -5.94
N ASP A 168 -18.64 9.77 -5.68
CA ASP A 168 -19.99 9.36 -5.36
C ASP A 168 -20.79 9.10 -6.64
N PHE A 169 -21.81 8.24 -6.54
CA PHE A 169 -22.66 7.86 -7.67
C PHE A 169 -24.14 8.12 -7.35
N GLU A 170 -24.80 8.80 -8.24
CA GLU A 170 -26.23 9.12 -8.11
C GLU A 170 -27.15 7.89 -8.24
N SER A 171 -26.66 6.82 -8.86
CA SER A 171 -27.41 5.58 -9.07
C SER A 171 -26.51 4.35 -9.10
N PHE A 172 -27.12 3.21 -8.81
CA PHE A 172 -26.47 1.91 -8.93
C PHE A 172 -26.01 1.60 -10.36
N GLN A 173 -26.76 2.03 -11.36
CA GLN A 173 -26.40 1.85 -12.77
C GLN A 173 -25.15 2.67 -13.14
N ALA A 174 -25.05 3.92 -12.66
CA ALA A 174 -23.87 4.76 -12.86
C ALA A 174 -22.63 4.14 -12.21
N LEU A 175 -22.75 3.62 -10.97
CA LEU A 175 -21.70 2.88 -10.29
C LEU A 175 -21.23 1.68 -11.13
N LYS A 176 -22.17 0.83 -11.60
CA LYS A 176 -21.84 -0.35 -12.39
C LYS A 176 -21.09 0.00 -13.68
N SER A 177 -21.63 0.96 -14.46
CA SER A 177 -20.98 1.43 -15.70
C SER A 177 -19.56 1.93 -15.44
N ARG A 178 -19.34 2.60 -14.32
CA ARG A 178 -18.01 3.10 -13.96
C ARG A 178 -17.05 1.98 -13.56
N ILE A 179 -17.52 0.97 -12.84
CA ILE A 179 -16.72 -0.22 -12.52
C ILE A 179 -16.33 -0.98 -13.80
N ASP A 180 -17.25 -1.11 -14.77
CA ASP A 180 -16.95 -1.71 -16.08
C ASP A 180 -15.82 -0.95 -16.80
N GLU A 181 -15.84 0.39 -16.77
CA GLU A 181 -14.77 1.23 -17.34
C GLU A 181 -13.43 1.07 -16.60
N ASP A 182 -13.46 1.05 -15.26
CA ASP A 182 -12.26 0.91 -14.44
C ASP A 182 -11.61 -0.46 -14.65
N ALA A 183 -12.40 -1.52 -14.72
CA ALA A 183 -11.92 -2.87 -15.00
C ALA A 183 -11.27 -2.97 -16.38
N ARG A 184 -11.88 -2.37 -17.41
CA ARG A 184 -11.32 -2.33 -18.78
C ARG A 184 -9.98 -1.57 -18.80
N LYS A 185 -9.91 -0.39 -18.16
CA LYS A 185 -8.66 0.37 -18.06
C LYS A 185 -7.57 -0.39 -17.33
N ALA A 186 -7.93 -1.05 -16.22
CA ALA A 186 -6.97 -1.88 -15.48
C ALA A 186 -6.41 -3.01 -16.36
N LEU A 187 -7.27 -3.70 -17.14
CA LEU A 187 -6.84 -4.74 -18.07
C LEU A 187 -5.90 -4.18 -19.16
N GLU A 188 -6.22 -3.04 -19.76
CA GLU A 188 -5.36 -2.36 -20.73
C GLU A 188 -3.97 -2.07 -20.17
N ILE A 189 -3.90 -1.54 -18.93
CA ILE A 189 -2.63 -1.22 -18.24
C ILE A 189 -1.82 -2.48 -17.94
N LEU A 190 -2.47 -3.56 -17.52
CA LEU A 190 -1.81 -4.79 -17.05
C LEU A 190 -1.45 -5.77 -18.15
N SER A 191 -1.90 -5.52 -19.39
CA SER A 191 -1.61 -6.36 -20.57
C SER A 191 -0.29 -6.02 -21.26
N VAL A 192 0.43 -5.03 -20.77
CA VAL A 192 1.71 -4.53 -21.33
C VAL A 192 2.91 -5.24 -20.69
#